data_75b9080fbf953ca6f496eb3ad82ac99d
#
_entry.id   75b9080fbf953ca6f496eb3ad82ac99d
#
_cell.length_a   1.000
_cell.length_b   1.000
_cell.length_c   1.000
_cell.angle_alpha   90.00
_cell.angle_beta   90.00
_cell.angle_gamma   90.00
#
_symmetry.space_group_name_H-M   'P 1'
#
loop_
_entity.id
_entity.type
_entity.pdbx_description
1 polymer ?
#
loop_
_entity_poly.entity_id
_entity_poly.type
_entity_poly.pdbx_seq_one_letter_code
_entity_poly.pdbx_strand_id
1 'polypeptide(L)'
;SRPYLEKIKKECKKLDVKLELFYANRLGIFNMIKLVKEVIIAEENNYIYVNVASGSKIQAIACMMACMILKECTNIQPFYAEPETYAAFEGKQQSFGLKDTIPLPIYEIQTPKQKLLDALKIVYTHDKQKLTKKEMAVLAEENGIITVNAENENHSQARFASLDKNIIEPLVKQWGFIEIEKIGRNRWITITEEGKNAAEFLI
;
A
#
# COMPACT_ATOMS: atom_id res chain seq x y z
N SER A 1 12.98 -8.03 -22.92
CA SER A 1 13.22 -6.75 -22.21
C SER A 1 14.68 -6.30 -22.15
N ARG A 2 15.69 -7.19 -22.20
CA ARG A 2 17.13 -6.80 -22.19
C ARG A 2 17.53 -5.77 -23.26
N PRO A 3 17.09 -5.87 -24.54
CA PRO A 3 17.48 -4.89 -25.56
C PRO A 3 17.00 -3.46 -25.27
N TYR A 4 15.80 -3.31 -24.68
CA TYR A 4 15.28 -1.99 -24.31
C TYR A 4 16.01 -1.39 -23.12
N LEU A 5 16.38 -2.20 -22.13
CA LEU A 5 17.13 -1.76 -20.97
C LEU A 5 18.49 -1.18 -21.37
N GLU A 6 19.21 -1.84 -22.28
CA GLU A 6 20.51 -1.33 -22.76
C GLU A 6 20.36 -0.01 -23.52
N LYS A 7 19.28 0.16 -24.30
CA LYS A 7 18.95 1.44 -24.92
C LYS A 7 18.73 2.54 -23.85
N ILE A 8 17.90 2.24 -22.84
CA ILE A 8 17.61 3.21 -21.76
C ILE A 8 18.89 3.60 -21.03
N LYS A 9 19.73 2.64 -20.65
CA LYS A 9 21.02 2.89 -19.99
C LYS A 9 21.90 3.83 -20.82
N LYS A 10 21.97 3.59 -22.13
CA LYS A 10 22.77 4.43 -23.06
C LYS A 10 22.23 5.86 -23.12
N GLU A 11 20.93 6.05 -23.21
CA GLU A 11 20.32 7.39 -23.26
C GLU A 11 20.45 8.12 -21.91
N CYS A 12 20.21 7.45 -20.78
CA CYS A 12 20.42 8.04 -19.46
C CYS A 12 21.87 8.52 -19.28
N LYS A 13 22.85 7.72 -19.73
CA LYS A 13 24.27 8.11 -19.68
C LYS A 13 24.58 9.33 -20.54
N LYS A 14 23.95 9.45 -21.72
CA LYS A 14 24.15 10.64 -22.59
C LYS A 14 23.58 11.91 -21.99
N LEU A 15 22.47 11.78 -21.25
CA LEU A 15 21.75 12.89 -20.63
C LEU A 15 22.23 13.20 -19.21
N ASP A 16 23.25 12.49 -18.73
CA ASP A 16 23.76 12.57 -17.35
C ASP A 16 22.66 12.32 -16.31
N VAL A 17 21.75 11.37 -16.60
CA VAL A 17 20.66 10.98 -15.72
C VAL A 17 21.02 9.71 -14.97
N LYS A 18 20.94 9.74 -13.65
CA LYS A 18 21.11 8.55 -12.80
C LYS A 18 19.98 7.56 -13.06
N LEU A 19 20.32 6.30 -13.32
CA LEU A 19 19.37 5.22 -13.53
C LEU A 19 19.43 4.21 -12.38
N GLU A 20 18.33 4.02 -11.71
CA GLU A 20 18.15 2.96 -10.72
C GLU A 20 17.16 1.91 -11.23
N LEU A 21 17.40 0.64 -10.89
CA LEU A 21 16.60 -0.48 -11.38
C LEU A 21 15.99 -1.25 -10.21
N PHE A 22 14.67 -1.30 -10.18
CA PHE A 22 13.91 -2.09 -9.23
C PHE A 22 13.30 -3.31 -9.94
N TYR A 23 13.60 -4.50 -9.45
CA TYR A 23 13.14 -5.74 -10.08
C TYR A 23 11.90 -6.27 -9.39
N ALA A 24 10.79 -6.24 -10.11
CA ALA A 24 9.48 -6.68 -9.65
C ALA A 24 9.00 -7.92 -10.40
N ASN A 25 9.86 -8.94 -10.50
CA ASN A 25 9.54 -10.18 -11.24
C ASN A 25 8.40 -10.93 -10.55
N ARG A 26 7.26 -11.09 -11.26
CA ARG A 26 6.09 -11.88 -10.85
C ARG A 26 5.45 -11.44 -9.52
N LEU A 27 5.59 -10.19 -9.16
CA LEU A 27 4.88 -9.65 -7.99
C LEU A 27 3.37 -9.58 -8.29
N GLY A 28 2.56 -9.97 -7.32
CA GLY A 28 1.14 -9.65 -7.29
C GLY A 28 0.92 -8.13 -7.21
N ILE A 29 -0.32 -7.69 -7.45
CA ILE A 29 -0.65 -6.26 -7.50
C ILE A 29 -0.29 -5.54 -6.19
N PHE A 30 -0.55 -6.14 -5.03
CA PHE A 30 -0.31 -5.53 -3.72
C PHE A 30 1.18 -5.32 -3.45
N ASN A 31 2.01 -6.33 -3.73
CA ASN A 31 3.46 -6.19 -3.62
C ASN A 31 4.04 -5.18 -4.63
N MET A 32 3.41 -5.04 -5.80
CA MET A 32 3.79 -4.00 -6.77
C MET A 32 3.44 -2.62 -6.24
N ILE A 33 2.26 -2.42 -5.65
CA ILE A 33 1.87 -1.15 -5.02
C ILE A 33 2.85 -0.80 -3.90
N LYS A 34 3.18 -1.78 -3.04
CA LYS A 34 4.15 -1.60 -1.95
C LYS A 34 5.51 -1.13 -2.49
N LEU A 35 6.06 -1.82 -3.48
CA LEU A 35 7.35 -1.45 -4.10
C LEU A 35 7.32 -0.02 -4.65
N VAL A 36 6.27 0.35 -5.39
CA VAL A 36 6.15 1.69 -5.96
C VAL A 36 6.02 2.75 -4.86
N LYS A 37 5.26 2.48 -3.80
CA LYS A 37 5.18 3.35 -2.61
C LYS A 37 6.56 3.57 -1.97
N GLU A 38 7.31 2.50 -1.74
CA GLU A 38 8.64 2.57 -1.14
C GLU A 38 9.58 3.46 -1.97
N VAL A 39 9.55 3.31 -3.30
CA VAL A 39 10.34 4.16 -4.21
C VAL A 39 9.89 5.62 -4.13
N ILE A 40 8.59 5.89 -4.12
CA ILE A 40 8.05 7.25 -4.03
C ILE A 40 8.41 7.89 -2.68
N ILE A 41 8.27 7.17 -1.57
CA ILE A 41 8.60 7.67 -0.23
C ILE A 41 10.11 7.97 -0.11
N ALA A 42 10.97 7.14 -0.71
CA ALA A 42 12.42 7.40 -0.73
C ALA A 42 12.79 8.72 -1.44
N GLU A 43 11.93 9.21 -2.31
CA GLU A 43 12.10 10.44 -3.10
C GLU A 43 11.14 11.57 -2.68
N GLU A 44 10.54 11.52 -1.49
CA GLU A 44 9.46 12.42 -1.03
C GLU A 44 9.78 13.92 -1.10
N ASN A 45 11.07 14.28 -1.00
CA ASN A 45 11.52 15.68 -1.08
C ASN A 45 11.70 16.19 -2.52
N ASN A 46 11.45 15.36 -3.51
CA ASN A 46 11.61 15.67 -4.93
C ASN A 46 10.26 15.82 -5.63
N TYR A 47 10.28 16.41 -6.86
CA TYR A 47 9.15 16.31 -7.78
C TYR A 47 9.19 14.95 -8.46
N ILE A 48 8.12 14.16 -8.32
CA ILE A 48 8.06 12.78 -8.80
C ILE A 48 7.10 12.67 -9.97
N TYR A 49 7.62 12.28 -11.13
CA TYR A 49 6.82 12.02 -12.32
C TYR A 49 6.72 10.52 -12.56
N VAL A 50 5.50 9.98 -12.59
CA VAL A 50 5.26 8.54 -12.72
C VAL A 50 4.66 8.23 -14.09
N ASN A 51 5.45 7.64 -14.99
CA ASN A 51 4.97 7.21 -16.30
C ASN A 51 4.17 5.92 -16.20
N VAL A 52 2.88 5.96 -16.52
CA VAL A 52 1.98 4.79 -16.50
C VAL A 52 1.64 4.27 -17.91
N ALA A 53 2.25 4.81 -18.96
CA ALA A 53 1.99 4.38 -20.33
C ALA A 53 2.74 3.09 -20.71
N SER A 54 3.79 2.73 -19.98
CA SER A 54 4.65 1.58 -20.29
C SER A 54 4.52 0.47 -19.26
N GLY A 55 4.93 -0.74 -19.64
CA GLY A 55 4.84 -1.92 -18.77
C GLY A 55 3.54 -2.69 -18.95
N SER A 56 3.23 -3.55 -17.99
CA SER A 56 1.98 -4.31 -17.97
C SER A 56 0.82 -3.47 -17.40
N LYS A 57 -0.41 -3.88 -17.67
CA LYS A 57 -1.61 -3.24 -17.08
C LYS A 57 -1.56 -3.23 -15.56
N ILE A 58 -1.08 -4.32 -14.94
CA ILE A 58 -0.94 -4.41 -13.48
C ILE A 58 0.05 -3.36 -12.96
N GLN A 59 1.16 -3.14 -13.66
CA GLN A 59 2.13 -2.10 -13.28
C GLN A 59 1.53 -0.70 -13.36
N ALA A 60 0.80 -0.39 -14.43
CA ALA A 60 0.13 0.90 -14.59
C ALA A 60 -0.91 1.14 -13.46
N ILE A 61 -1.73 0.12 -13.14
CA ILE A 61 -2.71 0.18 -12.05
C ILE A 61 -2.00 0.38 -10.71
N ALA A 62 -0.96 -0.39 -10.42
CA ALA A 62 -0.21 -0.28 -9.17
C ALA A 62 0.44 1.10 -9.00
N CYS A 63 1.03 1.65 -10.07
CA CYS A 63 1.59 3.00 -10.08
C CYS A 63 0.51 4.06 -9.78
N MET A 64 -0.65 3.99 -10.44
CA MET A 64 -1.75 4.92 -10.19
C MET A 64 -2.26 4.82 -8.76
N MET A 65 -2.46 3.60 -8.24
CA MET A 65 -2.90 3.39 -6.85
C MET A 65 -1.88 3.95 -5.85
N ALA A 66 -0.59 3.72 -6.06
CA ALA A 66 0.45 4.26 -5.20
C ALA A 66 0.46 5.80 -5.20
N CYS A 67 0.31 6.44 -6.38
CA CYS A 67 0.19 7.88 -6.49
C CYS A 67 -1.03 8.44 -5.74
N MET A 68 -2.17 7.75 -5.79
CA MET A 68 -3.39 8.15 -5.11
C MET A 68 -3.30 8.00 -3.59
N ILE A 69 -2.65 6.92 -3.10
CA ILE A 69 -2.43 6.67 -1.67
C ILE A 69 -1.50 7.72 -1.06
N LEU A 70 -0.48 8.17 -1.81
CA LEU A 70 0.56 9.10 -1.33
C LEU A 70 0.31 10.55 -1.76
N LYS A 71 -0.86 10.87 -2.30
CA LYS A 71 -1.19 12.19 -2.83
C LYS A 71 -0.90 13.35 -1.88
N GLU A 72 -1.21 13.20 -0.59
CA GLU A 72 -1.00 14.24 0.40
C GLU A 72 0.42 14.33 0.95
N CYS A 73 1.21 13.29 0.73
CA CYS A 73 2.54 13.17 1.33
C CYS A 73 3.67 13.65 0.42
N THR A 74 3.41 13.80 -0.89
CA THR A 74 4.49 13.99 -1.89
C THR A 74 4.04 14.82 -3.09
N ASN A 75 5.02 15.43 -3.78
CA ASN A 75 4.82 16.13 -5.06
C ASN A 75 4.81 15.14 -6.22
N ILE A 76 3.69 14.44 -6.42
CA ILE A 76 3.57 13.37 -7.42
C ILE A 76 2.70 13.83 -8.57
N GLN A 77 3.16 13.56 -9.80
CA GLN A 77 2.40 13.73 -11.01
C GLN A 77 2.48 12.47 -11.88
N PRO A 78 1.47 11.58 -11.88
CA PRO A 78 1.38 10.52 -12.87
C PRO A 78 1.04 11.12 -14.24
N PHE A 79 1.60 10.52 -15.29
CA PHE A 79 1.32 10.94 -16.65
C PHE A 79 1.27 9.75 -17.61
N TYR A 80 0.55 9.95 -18.70
CA TYR A 80 0.49 9.01 -19.82
C TYR A 80 1.29 9.58 -20.99
N ALA A 81 2.26 8.82 -21.47
CA ALA A 81 3.02 9.14 -22.68
C ALA A 81 2.24 8.60 -23.89
N GLU A 82 1.54 9.50 -24.60
CA GLU A 82 0.77 9.15 -25.78
C GLU A 82 1.70 8.92 -26.98
N PRO A 83 1.67 7.74 -27.62
CA PRO A 83 2.49 7.49 -28.80
C PRO A 83 1.92 8.18 -30.05
N GLU A 84 2.76 8.51 -31.00
CA GLU A 84 2.35 9.02 -32.32
C GLU A 84 1.60 7.95 -33.12
N THR A 85 2.10 6.71 -33.07
CA THR A 85 1.50 5.58 -33.80
C THR A 85 1.58 4.30 -33.01
N TYR A 86 0.61 3.41 -33.27
CA TYR A 86 0.62 2.03 -32.79
C TYR A 86 0.96 1.09 -33.95
N ALA A 87 1.74 0.03 -33.68
CA ALA A 87 1.99 -1.01 -34.68
C ALA A 87 0.68 -1.74 -35.03
N ALA A 88 0.38 -1.76 -36.31
CA ALA A 88 -0.68 -2.64 -36.82
C ALA A 88 -0.13 -4.04 -36.90
N PHE A 89 -0.43 -4.91 -35.93
CA PHE A 89 -0.14 -6.34 -35.91
C PHE A 89 1.28 -6.78 -36.31
N GLU A 90 1.93 -7.57 -35.47
CA GLU A 90 3.20 -8.26 -35.66
C GLU A 90 4.46 -7.37 -35.55
N GLY A 91 4.90 -7.16 -34.33
CA GLY A 91 6.20 -6.56 -34.05
C GLY A 91 6.57 -6.63 -32.57
N LYS A 92 7.86 -6.54 -32.29
CA LYS A 92 8.37 -6.51 -30.91
C LYS A 92 8.04 -5.20 -30.18
N GLN A 93 7.75 -4.15 -30.91
CA GLN A 93 7.41 -2.81 -30.41
C GLN A 93 5.97 -2.47 -30.81
N GLN A 94 5.13 -2.17 -29.81
CA GLN A 94 3.71 -1.93 -30.00
C GLN A 94 3.36 -0.46 -30.25
N SER A 95 4.25 0.47 -29.92
CA SER A 95 4.05 1.93 -30.08
C SER A 95 5.33 2.61 -30.48
N PHE A 96 5.22 3.73 -31.23
CA PHE A 96 6.34 4.49 -31.75
C PHE A 96 6.09 5.98 -31.55
N GLY A 97 7.20 6.73 -31.34
CA GLY A 97 7.16 8.17 -31.14
C GLY A 97 6.58 8.59 -29.81
N LEU A 98 6.54 9.87 -29.59
CA LEU A 98 5.88 10.53 -28.47
C LEU A 98 5.10 11.72 -29.04
N LYS A 99 3.78 11.61 -29.07
CA LYS A 99 2.89 12.66 -29.52
C LYS A 99 2.66 13.70 -28.42
N ASP A 100 2.39 13.23 -27.20
CA ASP A 100 2.09 14.10 -26.06
C ASP A 100 2.38 13.38 -24.72
N THR A 101 2.50 14.19 -23.66
CA THR A 101 2.53 13.75 -22.28
C THR A 101 1.32 14.28 -21.54
N ILE A 102 0.34 13.41 -21.29
CA ILE A 102 -0.95 13.76 -20.69
C ILE A 102 -0.84 13.60 -19.17
N PRO A 103 -0.88 14.68 -18.36
CA PRO A 103 -0.94 14.56 -16.91
C PRO A 103 -2.26 13.90 -16.50
N LEU A 104 -2.17 12.92 -15.61
CA LEU A 104 -3.34 12.21 -15.12
C LEU A 104 -3.81 12.79 -13.78
N PRO A 105 -5.13 12.94 -13.60
CA PRO A 105 -5.67 13.38 -12.31
C PRO A 105 -5.46 12.30 -11.25
N ILE A 106 -5.13 12.74 -10.04
CA ILE A 106 -5.08 11.88 -8.87
C ILE A 106 -6.07 12.36 -7.82
N TYR A 107 -6.75 11.39 -7.21
CA TYR A 107 -7.65 11.59 -6.09
C TYR A 107 -7.07 10.89 -4.86
N GLU A 108 -7.36 11.43 -3.68
CA GLU A 108 -6.96 10.78 -2.45
C GLU A 108 -7.72 9.48 -2.24
N ILE A 109 -6.98 8.40 -2.00
CA ILE A 109 -7.55 7.17 -1.49
C ILE A 109 -7.44 7.23 0.04
N GLN A 110 -8.59 7.23 0.71
CA GLN A 110 -8.60 7.15 2.18
C GLN A 110 -7.92 5.86 2.64
N THR A 111 -7.01 6.00 3.58
CA THR A 111 -6.34 4.89 4.23
C THR A 111 -6.64 4.90 5.73
N PRO A 112 -6.59 3.74 6.40
CA PRO A 112 -6.71 3.70 7.85
C PRO A 112 -5.65 4.55 8.54
N LYS A 113 -6.00 5.18 9.66
CA LYS A 113 -5.01 5.89 10.49
C LYS A 113 -3.92 4.92 10.95
N GLN A 114 -2.70 5.42 11.16
CA GLN A 114 -1.53 4.61 11.50
C GLN A 114 -1.80 3.62 12.64
N LYS A 115 -2.45 4.05 13.73
CA LYS A 115 -2.80 3.16 14.85
C LYS A 115 -3.68 1.96 14.47
N LEU A 116 -4.52 2.09 13.43
CA LEU A 116 -5.33 0.98 12.91
C LEU A 116 -4.48 0.03 12.08
N LEU A 117 -3.52 0.57 11.32
CA LEU A 117 -2.54 -0.23 10.58
C LEU A 117 -1.61 -0.98 11.53
N ASP A 118 -1.14 -0.35 12.61
CA ASP A 118 -0.32 -0.98 13.64
C ASP A 118 -1.09 -2.12 14.33
N ALA A 119 -2.37 -1.90 14.62
CA ALA A 119 -3.25 -2.93 15.17
C ALA A 119 -3.51 -4.07 14.17
N LEU A 120 -3.73 -3.76 12.90
CA LEU A 120 -3.88 -4.75 11.83
C LEU A 120 -2.59 -5.57 11.67
N LYS A 121 -1.42 -4.93 11.77
CA LYS A 121 -0.11 -5.59 11.73
C LYS A 121 0.02 -6.65 12.81
N ILE A 122 -0.43 -6.37 14.05
CA ILE A 122 -0.43 -7.35 15.14
C ILE A 122 -1.23 -8.60 14.74
N VAL A 123 -2.45 -8.42 14.19
CA VAL A 123 -3.28 -9.57 13.77
C VAL A 123 -2.64 -10.30 12.58
N TYR A 124 -2.12 -9.56 11.60
CA TYR A 124 -1.52 -10.11 10.38
C TYR A 124 -0.27 -10.96 10.65
N THR A 125 0.58 -10.51 11.59
CA THR A 125 1.84 -11.20 11.94
C THR A 125 1.66 -12.26 13.03
N HIS A 126 0.50 -12.30 13.71
CA HIS A 126 0.23 -13.28 14.73
C HIS A 126 0.08 -14.70 14.16
N ASP A 127 0.40 -15.71 14.96
CA ASP A 127 0.25 -17.13 14.56
C ASP A 127 -1.17 -17.41 14.06
N LYS A 128 -1.27 -18.09 12.92
CA LYS A 128 -2.54 -18.35 12.20
C LYS A 128 -3.39 -17.11 11.89
N GLN A 129 -2.83 -15.91 12.01
CA GLN A 129 -3.53 -14.63 11.77
C GLN A 129 -4.84 -14.53 12.60
N LYS A 130 -4.79 -15.06 13.83
CA LYS A 130 -5.91 -15.14 14.76
C LYS A 130 -5.40 -15.02 16.18
N LEU A 131 -6.05 -14.18 17.00
CA LEU A 131 -5.73 -14.03 18.42
C LEU A 131 -6.99 -13.73 19.22
N THR A 132 -6.93 -13.93 20.53
CA THR A 132 -8.05 -13.57 21.39
C THR A 132 -8.12 -12.07 21.58
N LYS A 133 -9.32 -11.56 21.85
CA LYS A 133 -9.50 -10.15 22.17
C LYS A 133 -8.71 -9.73 23.41
N LYS A 134 -8.45 -10.65 24.34
CA LYS A 134 -7.64 -10.41 25.54
C LYS A 134 -6.16 -10.20 25.17
N GLU A 135 -5.61 -11.06 24.34
CA GLU A 135 -4.23 -10.92 23.81
C GLU A 135 -4.08 -9.62 23.02
N MET A 136 -5.02 -9.33 22.13
CA MET A 136 -5.03 -8.08 21.37
C MET A 136 -5.03 -6.84 22.27
N ALA A 137 -5.81 -6.86 23.36
CA ALA A 137 -5.87 -5.75 24.30
C ALA A 137 -4.53 -5.49 25.00
N VAL A 138 -3.82 -6.56 25.37
CA VAL A 138 -2.48 -6.48 25.98
C VAL A 138 -1.48 -5.96 24.96
N LEU A 139 -1.41 -6.57 23.78
CA LEU A 139 -0.47 -6.17 22.74
C LEU A 139 -0.70 -4.74 22.25
N ALA A 140 -1.97 -4.33 22.13
CA ALA A 140 -2.27 -2.95 21.71
C ALA A 140 -1.85 -1.90 22.74
N GLU A 141 -1.91 -2.22 24.04
CA GLU A 141 -1.43 -1.34 25.09
C GLU A 141 0.10 -1.32 25.16
N GLU A 142 0.75 -2.49 25.14
CA GLU A 142 2.20 -2.63 25.15
C GLU A 142 2.88 -1.92 23.98
N ASN A 143 2.24 -1.91 22.80
CA ASN A 143 2.71 -1.21 21.61
C ASN A 143 2.25 0.26 21.54
N GLY A 144 1.59 0.80 22.57
CA GLY A 144 1.14 2.20 22.61
C GLY A 144 0.02 2.54 21.63
N ILE A 145 -0.65 1.54 21.05
CA ILE A 145 -1.76 1.72 20.09
C ILE A 145 -3.00 2.24 20.81
N ILE A 146 -3.22 1.79 22.04
CA ILE A 146 -4.25 2.31 22.94
C ILE A 146 -3.61 2.82 24.23
N THR A 147 -4.21 3.85 24.81
CA THR A 147 -3.82 4.38 26.12
C THR A 147 -4.97 4.13 27.10
N VAL A 148 -4.64 3.68 28.30
CA VAL A 148 -5.59 3.40 29.37
C VAL A 148 -5.30 4.29 30.56
N ASN A 149 -6.17 5.26 30.80
CA ASN A 149 -6.09 6.18 31.94
C ASN A 149 -7.12 5.75 32.99
N ALA A 150 -6.84 4.66 33.72
CA ALA A 150 -7.71 4.18 34.77
C ALA A 150 -6.90 3.63 35.94
N GLU A 151 -7.43 3.75 37.14
CA GLU A 151 -6.84 3.12 38.33
C GLU A 151 -6.92 1.59 38.26
N ASN A 152 -6.07 0.92 39.02
CA ASN A 152 -5.82 -0.54 38.94
C ASN A 152 -7.09 -1.41 38.93
N GLU A 153 -8.11 -1.08 39.70
CA GLU A 153 -9.36 -1.86 39.78
C GLU A 153 -10.17 -1.85 38.48
N ASN A 154 -10.16 -0.75 37.75
CA ASN A 154 -10.92 -0.56 36.51
C ASN A 154 -10.06 -0.65 35.23
N HIS A 155 -8.75 -0.86 35.37
CA HIS A 155 -7.81 -0.83 34.25
C HIS A 155 -8.18 -1.84 33.14
N SER A 156 -8.51 -3.08 33.53
CA SER A 156 -8.87 -4.13 32.54
C SER A 156 -10.13 -3.76 31.76
N GLN A 157 -11.15 -3.22 32.42
CA GLN A 157 -12.40 -2.82 31.76
C GLN A 157 -12.18 -1.63 30.83
N ALA A 158 -11.42 -0.61 31.29
CA ALA A 158 -11.08 0.55 30.48
C ALA A 158 -10.24 0.17 29.25
N ARG A 159 -9.29 -0.79 29.40
CA ARG A 159 -8.51 -1.35 28.29
C ARG A 159 -9.40 -1.94 27.20
N PHE A 160 -10.36 -2.80 27.58
CA PHE A 160 -11.28 -3.38 26.62
C PHE A 160 -12.18 -2.35 25.95
N ALA A 161 -12.67 -1.36 26.68
CA ALA A 161 -13.49 -0.29 26.14
C ALA A 161 -12.70 0.57 25.13
N SER A 162 -11.45 0.91 25.47
CA SER A 162 -10.54 1.65 24.59
C SER A 162 -10.22 0.85 23.32
N LEU A 163 -9.92 -0.45 23.46
CA LEU A 163 -9.68 -1.35 22.33
C LEU A 163 -10.90 -1.41 21.40
N ASP A 164 -12.09 -1.64 21.95
CA ASP A 164 -13.33 -1.77 21.18
C ASP A 164 -13.60 -0.52 20.36
N LYS A 165 -13.64 0.63 21.03
CA LYS A 165 -14.00 1.89 20.40
C LYS A 165 -12.98 2.38 19.38
N ASN A 166 -11.68 2.28 19.71
CA ASN A 166 -10.64 2.92 18.92
C ASN A 166 -10.03 2.01 17.85
N ILE A 167 -10.16 0.70 17.98
CA ILE A 167 -9.49 -0.28 17.10
C ILE A 167 -10.50 -1.26 16.49
N ILE A 168 -11.17 -2.05 17.32
CA ILE A 168 -12.01 -3.15 16.85
C ILE A 168 -13.17 -2.65 15.99
N GLU A 169 -13.92 -1.69 16.51
CA GLU A 169 -15.11 -1.18 15.82
C GLU A 169 -14.77 -0.54 14.47
N PRO A 170 -13.75 0.33 14.34
CA PRO A 170 -13.30 0.82 13.05
C PRO A 170 -12.82 -0.29 12.10
N LEU A 171 -11.99 -1.22 12.57
CA LEU A 171 -11.46 -2.29 11.72
C LEU A 171 -12.55 -3.26 11.22
N VAL A 172 -13.60 -3.50 12.02
CA VAL A 172 -14.75 -4.34 11.62
C VAL A 172 -15.74 -3.58 10.76
N LYS A 173 -16.22 -2.41 11.24
CA LYS A 173 -17.37 -1.73 10.62
C LYS A 173 -17.02 -0.80 9.49
N GLN A 174 -15.89 -0.09 9.60
CA GLN A 174 -15.48 0.89 8.61
C GLN A 174 -14.62 0.25 7.51
N TRP A 175 -13.70 -0.62 7.89
CA TRP A 175 -12.70 -1.17 6.98
C TRP A 175 -12.95 -2.63 6.57
N GLY A 176 -13.67 -3.41 7.37
CA GLY A 176 -13.90 -4.83 7.09
C GLY A 176 -12.64 -5.70 7.15
N PHE A 177 -11.56 -5.24 7.81
CA PHE A 177 -10.25 -5.90 7.80
C PHE A 177 -10.12 -7.03 8.81
N ILE A 178 -10.98 -7.05 9.82
CA ILE A 178 -11.04 -8.12 10.81
C ILE A 178 -12.48 -8.54 11.09
N GLU A 179 -12.61 -9.77 11.56
CA GLU A 179 -13.86 -10.33 12.06
C GLU A 179 -13.72 -10.76 13.50
N ILE A 180 -14.84 -10.75 14.23
CA ILE A 180 -14.90 -11.22 15.62
C ILE A 180 -15.85 -12.40 15.72
N GLU A 181 -15.34 -13.51 16.20
CA GLU A 181 -16.11 -14.72 16.47
C GLU A 181 -16.10 -15.04 17.96
N LYS A 182 -17.25 -15.42 18.52
CA LYS A 182 -17.34 -15.92 19.90
C LYS A 182 -17.24 -17.44 19.89
N ILE A 183 -16.14 -17.96 20.44
CA ILE A 183 -15.93 -19.41 20.61
C ILE A 183 -15.85 -19.71 22.12
N GLY A 184 -16.85 -20.34 22.68
CA GLY A 184 -16.96 -20.60 24.11
C GLY A 184 -17.02 -19.29 24.92
N ARG A 185 -16.07 -19.11 25.84
CA ARG A 185 -15.93 -17.90 26.68
C ARG A 185 -15.08 -16.81 26.06
N ASN A 186 -14.37 -17.11 24.98
CA ASN A 186 -13.43 -16.18 24.32
C ASN A 186 -14.03 -15.52 23.09
N ARG A 187 -13.65 -14.27 22.84
CA ARG A 187 -13.85 -13.58 21.56
C ARG A 187 -12.55 -13.63 20.81
N TRP A 188 -12.60 -14.15 19.60
CA TRP A 188 -11.47 -14.29 18.69
C TRP A 188 -11.53 -13.22 17.61
N ILE A 189 -10.39 -12.66 17.30
CA ILE A 189 -10.17 -11.71 16.21
C ILE A 189 -9.43 -12.45 15.12
N THR A 190 -9.95 -12.41 13.90
CA THR A 190 -9.37 -13.04 12.72
C THR A 190 -9.28 -12.00 11.62
N ILE A 191 -8.17 -11.99 10.87
CA ILE A 191 -8.03 -11.10 9.71
C ILE A 191 -8.90 -11.61 8.56
N THR A 192 -9.55 -10.68 7.84
CA THR A 192 -10.30 -10.99 6.62
C THR A 192 -9.36 -11.05 5.40
N GLU A 193 -9.87 -11.46 4.25
CA GLU A 193 -9.11 -11.43 3.01
C GLU A 193 -8.78 -9.99 2.59
N GLU A 194 -9.72 -9.04 2.77
CA GLU A 194 -9.49 -7.61 2.56
C GLU A 194 -8.41 -7.08 3.52
N GLY A 195 -8.43 -7.52 4.77
CA GLY A 195 -7.42 -7.16 5.77
C GLY A 195 -6.03 -7.66 5.39
N LYS A 196 -5.90 -8.87 4.87
CA LYS A 196 -4.62 -9.41 4.38
C LYS A 196 -4.10 -8.60 3.19
N ASN A 197 -4.98 -8.37 2.21
CA ASN A 197 -4.64 -7.57 1.04
C ASN A 197 -4.18 -6.16 1.45
N ALA A 198 -4.92 -5.50 2.36
CA ALA A 198 -4.55 -4.19 2.88
C ALA A 198 -3.21 -4.22 3.61
N ALA A 199 -2.94 -5.25 4.42
CA ALA A 199 -1.67 -5.41 5.11
C ALA A 199 -0.48 -5.54 4.14
N GLU A 200 -0.64 -6.24 3.01
CA GLU A 200 0.43 -6.42 2.04
C GLU A 200 0.96 -5.12 1.44
N PHE A 201 0.12 -4.09 1.26
CA PHE A 201 0.54 -2.85 0.61
C PHE A 201 0.48 -1.61 1.50
N LEU A 202 -0.17 -1.66 2.68
CA LEU A 202 -0.22 -0.52 3.61
C LEU A 202 0.81 -0.66 4.75
N ILE A 203 1.22 -1.87 5.10
CA ILE A 203 2.18 -2.21 6.14
C ILE A 203 3.48 -2.67 5.50
#